data_31219dc49804e0f14b63f7ab594d9f1c
#
_entry.id   31219dc49804e0f14b63f7ab594d9f1c
#
_cell.length_a   1.000
_cell.length_b   1.000
_cell.length_c   1.000
_cell.angle_alpha   90.00
_cell.angle_beta   90.00
_cell.angle_gamma   90.00
#
_symmetry.space_group_name_H-M   'P 1'
#
loop_
_entity.id
_entity.type
_entity.pdbx_description
1 polymer ?
#
loop_
_entity_poly.entity_id
_entity_poly.type
_entity_poly.pdbx_seq_one_letter_code
_entity_poly.pdbx_strand_id
1 'polypeptide(L)'
;MMKALTLLVTLVASVSLVAQQPDRKQPPPLGPAPALKLPAIQKHKLSNGLAVWIVEHHEVPLAQINLIVRSGSAADPIGKYGVGSLTAAMLDEGAGARSSLEFADAVEFLGANLSTSSSFDASSIRMSVPVSKLAEALPLMSDVALRPSFPATELDRLRKERLTSLLQARDNAGALVQLAFPRIVFGPTHRYGTSANGLPATIEALTVDDLKTFYRSHFRPDNATLLVVGDLTLSTALPMLEQAFGGWKADGMVSLVAAVPNAPQLTTRQIYLVDKPEAAQSQIRIGWVGVSRATPDYAVLEVLNTILGGSFTSRLNQNLREKNGYAYGASSGFDRRLSAGPFVAAAGVQTDKTADALREFFNELNGILTPVPADELAKARSYVALGFPGEFETTGDMARKLEELVVYNLPDTTFSNFVPSVTAVSAADLQRAAARFIQPERMAVVVVGDLKLIEGPIRALNLGPITHVPVDNLFR
;
A
#
# COMPACT_ATOMS: atom_id res chain seq x y z
N MET A 1 -52.39 9.23 58.94
CA MET A 1 -51.44 8.13 58.62
C MET A 1 -51.11 7.95 57.14
N MET A 2 -51.88 8.36 56.18
CA MET A 2 -51.57 8.21 54.72
C MET A 2 -50.44 9.15 54.16
N LYS A 3 -50.19 10.33 54.76
CA LYS A 3 -49.14 11.28 54.29
C LYS A 3 -47.72 10.85 54.72
N ALA A 4 -47.57 10.05 55.77
CA ALA A 4 -46.27 9.57 56.21
C ALA A 4 -45.79 8.36 55.43
N LEU A 5 -46.69 7.57 54.85
CA LEU A 5 -46.37 6.38 54.06
C LEU A 5 -45.89 6.75 52.64
N THR A 6 -46.42 7.88 52.07
CA THR A 6 -46.02 8.37 50.74
C THR A 6 -44.60 8.99 50.79
N LEU A 7 -44.17 9.57 51.89
CA LEU A 7 -42.83 10.15 52.03
C LEU A 7 -41.75 9.06 52.21
N LEU A 8 -42.13 7.92 52.80
CA LEU A 8 -41.17 6.80 52.98
C LEU A 8 -40.91 6.03 51.71
N VAL A 9 -41.91 5.91 50.82
CA VAL A 9 -41.78 5.23 49.48
C VAL A 9 -40.95 6.08 48.50
N THR A 10 -41.07 7.41 48.58
CA THR A 10 -40.24 8.33 47.74
C THR A 10 -38.80 8.39 48.20
N LEU A 11 -38.51 8.18 49.46
CA LEU A 11 -37.12 8.18 49.98
C LEU A 11 -36.37 6.89 49.65
N VAL A 12 -37.08 5.75 49.56
CA VAL A 12 -36.47 4.46 49.16
C VAL A 12 -36.22 4.35 47.65
N ALA A 13 -37.02 5.05 46.82
CA ALA A 13 -36.82 5.09 45.38
C ALA A 13 -35.62 5.97 44.93
N SER A 14 -35.20 6.92 45.77
CA SER A 14 -34.06 7.80 45.47
C SER A 14 -32.67 7.23 45.77
N VAL A 15 -32.61 6.10 46.49
CA VAL A 15 -31.30 5.47 46.84
C VAL A 15 -30.81 4.49 45.77
N SER A 16 -31.64 4.12 44.78
CA SER A 16 -31.31 3.10 43.77
C SER A 16 -30.68 3.63 42.51
N LEU A 17 -30.38 4.91 42.41
CA LEU A 17 -29.79 5.54 41.20
C LEU A 17 -28.39 6.15 41.51
N VAL A 18 -27.60 5.47 42.32
CA VAL A 18 -26.15 5.68 42.26
C VAL A 18 -25.67 4.86 41.06
N ALA A 19 -25.65 5.49 39.89
CA ALA A 19 -24.94 4.93 38.76
C ALA A 19 -23.52 4.59 39.22
N GLN A 20 -23.15 3.30 39.25
CA GLN A 20 -21.79 2.89 39.47
C GLN A 20 -20.90 3.70 38.51
N GLN A 21 -20.13 4.62 39.07
CA GLN A 21 -19.12 5.30 38.26
C GLN A 21 -18.18 4.21 37.74
N PRO A 22 -17.99 4.13 36.41
CA PRO A 22 -17.11 3.13 35.86
C PRO A 22 -15.70 3.28 36.48
N ASP A 23 -15.12 2.17 36.91
CA ASP A 23 -13.74 2.16 37.39
C ASP A 23 -12.81 2.52 36.23
N ARG A 24 -12.31 3.77 36.25
CA ARG A 24 -11.39 4.28 35.23
C ARG A 24 -9.93 3.94 35.50
N LYS A 25 -9.61 3.16 36.53
CA LYS A 25 -8.26 2.72 36.84
C LYS A 25 -7.80 1.59 35.91
N GLN A 26 -8.73 0.88 35.30
CA GLN A 26 -8.44 -0.17 34.33
C GLN A 26 -9.26 0.08 33.06
N PRO A 27 -8.68 -0.14 31.87
CA PRO A 27 -9.47 -0.12 30.64
C PRO A 27 -10.52 -1.23 30.68
N PRO A 28 -11.72 -1.04 30.06
CA PRO A 28 -12.70 -2.10 29.97
C PRO A 28 -12.09 -3.32 29.26
N PRO A 29 -12.50 -4.54 29.65
CA PRO A 29 -12.02 -5.74 28.97
C PRO A 29 -12.42 -5.69 27.50
N LEU A 30 -11.48 -6.06 26.62
CA LEU A 30 -11.77 -6.18 25.20
C LEU A 30 -12.83 -7.28 25.01
N GLY A 31 -13.87 -6.94 24.25
CA GLY A 31 -14.85 -7.94 23.78
C GLY A 31 -14.21 -8.94 22.80
N PRO A 32 -14.92 -10.01 22.44
CA PRO A 32 -14.49 -10.90 21.38
C PRO A 32 -14.38 -10.11 20.07
N ALA A 33 -13.41 -10.48 19.22
CA ALA A 33 -13.27 -9.86 17.89
C ALA A 33 -14.60 -10.03 17.11
N PRO A 34 -15.14 -8.96 16.52
CA PRO A 34 -16.39 -9.03 15.78
C PRO A 34 -16.25 -9.97 14.58
N ALA A 35 -17.27 -10.78 14.31
CA ALA A 35 -17.30 -11.57 13.09
C ALA A 35 -17.51 -10.64 11.90
N LEU A 36 -16.52 -10.58 11.01
CA LEU A 36 -16.62 -9.81 9.77
C LEU A 36 -17.59 -10.53 8.82
N LYS A 37 -18.73 -9.89 8.55
CA LYS A 37 -19.71 -10.35 7.56
C LYS A 37 -19.59 -9.43 6.35
N LEU A 38 -18.90 -9.89 5.34
CA LEU A 38 -18.80 -9.16 4.08
C LEU A 38 -20.04 -9.47 3.20
N PRO A 39 -20.54 -8.46 2.46
CA PRO A 39 -21.54 -8.71 1.42
C PRO A 39 -21.00 -9.69 0.36
N ALA A 40 -21.92 -10.41 -0.29
CA ALA A 40 -21.55 -11.36 -1.34
C ALA A 40 -20.96 -10.65 -2.57
N ILE A 41 -19.86 -11.18 -3.09
CA ILE A 41 -19.26 -10.72 -4.37
C ILE A 41 -20.03 -11.40 -5.50
N GLN A 42 -20.80 -10.62 -6.28
CA GLN A 42 -21.53 -11.10 -7.45
C GLN A 42 -20.63 -10.95 -8.68
N LYS A 43 -20.21 -12.09 -9.27
CA LYS A 43 -19.27 -12.11 -10.40
C LYS A 43 -19.99 -12.37 -11.71
N HIS A 44 -19.77 -11.47 -12.67
CA HIS A 44 -20.34 -11.51 -14.01
C HIS A 44 -19.29 -11.22 -15.07
N LYS A 45 -19.69 -11.30 -16.34
CA LYS A 45 -18.89 -10.84 -17.47
C LYS A 45 -19.78 -10.06 -18.42
N LEU A 46 -19.26 -8.98 -19.01
CA LEU A 46 -19.89 -8.27 -20.10
C LEU A 46 -19.75 -9.07 -21.41
N SER A 47 -20.48 -8.66 -22.43
CA SER A 47 -20.50 -9.31 -23.74
C SER A 47 -19.13 -9.43 -24.40
N ASN A 48 -18.22 -8.50 -24.10
CA ASN A 48 -16.83 -8.48 -24.58
C ASN A 48 -15.85 -9.29 -23.70
N GLY A 49 -16.35 -9.98 -22.65
CA GLY A 49 -15.54 -10.80 -21.74
C GLY A 49 -14.94 -10.05 -20.56
N LEU A 50 -15.12 -8.72 -20.43
CA LEU A 50 -14.69 -7.96 -19.26
C LEU A 50 -15.35 -8.52 -17.99
N ALA A 51 -14.52 -8.92 -17.02
CA ALA A 51 -15.00 -9.39 -15.71
C ALA A 51 -15.60 -8.21 -14.94
N VAL A 52 -16.76 -8.44 -14.31
CA VAL A 52 -17.46 -7.47 -13.46
C VAL A 52 -17.74 -8.11 -12.10
N TRP A 53 -17.30 -7.48 -11.03
CA TRP A 53 -17.59 -7.89 -9.67
C TRP A 53 -18.40 -6.79 -8.99
N ILE A 54 -19.55 -7.15 -8.45
CA ILE A 54 -20.50 -6.22 -7.81
C ILE A 54 -20.67 -6.61 -6.36
N VAL A 55 -20.58 -5.61 -5.48
CA VAL A 55 -20.90 -5.70 -4.05
C VAL A 55 -21.94 -4.64 -3.74
N GLU A 56 -23.13 -5.07 -3.38
CA GLU A 56 -24.23 -4.19 -2.97
C GLU A 56 -23.95 -3.67 -1.56
N HIS A 57 -23.98 -2.34 -1.40
CA HIS A 57 -23.74 -1.65 -0.13
C HIS A 57 -24.65 -0.42 -0.04
N HIS A 58 -25.72 -0.53 0.75
CA HIS A 58 -26.85 0.42 0.75
C HIS A 58 -26.84 1.42 1.91
N GLU A 59 -25.69 1.63 2.58
CA GLU A 59 -25.62 2.55 3.72
C GLU A 59 -25.54 4.02 3.31
N VAL A 60 -24.94 4.30 2.15
CA VAL A 60 -24.80 5.64 1.59
C VAL A 60 -25.10 5.62 0.09
N PRO A 61 -25.74 6.68 -0.48
CA PRO A 61 -26.14 6.71 -1.89
C PRO A 61 -24.94 7.03 -2.82
N LEU A 62 -23.88 6.28 -2.67
CA LEU A 62 -22.65 6.39 -3.46
C LEU A 62 -22.35 5.11 -4.20
N ALA A 63 -21.72 5.24 -5.37
CA ALA A 63 -21.12 4.15 -6.12
C ALA A 63 -19.61 4.38 -6.26
N GLN A 64 -18.83 3.38 -5.91
CA GLN A 64 -17.40 3.29 -6.19
C GLN A 64 -17.20 2.30 -7.34
N ILE A 65 -16.56 2.76 -8.42
CA ILE A 65 -16.28 1.94 -9.60
C ILE A 65 -14.78 1.98 -9.86
N ASN A 66 -14.13 0.80 -9.85
CA ASN A 66 -12.71 0.68 -10.09
C ASN A 66 -12.47 -0.26 -11.26
N LEU A 67 -11.91 0.24 -12.36
CA LEU A 67 -11.39 -0.60 -13.43
C LEU A 67 -9.93 -0.93 -13.10
N ILE A 68 -9.65 -2.20 -12.87
CA ILE A 68 -8.32 -2.71 -12.54
C ILE A 68 -7.74 -3.44 -13.74
N VAL A 69 -6.64 -2.94 -14.26
CA VAL A 69 -5.84 -3.60 -15.30
C VAL A 69 -4.66 -4.30 -14.64
N ARG A 70 -4.53 -5.62 -14.84
CA ARG A 70 -3.48 -6.44 -14.20
C ARG A 70 -2.13 -6.27 -14.89
N SER A 71 -1.74 -5.02 -15.07
CA SER A 71 -0.45 -4.60 -15.61
C SER A 71 -0.11 -3.24 -15.04
N GLY A 72 1.03 -3.16 -14.42
CA GLY A 72 1.60 -1.91 -13.90
C GLY A 72 3.02 -1.73 -14.38
N SER A 73 3.82 -0.96 -13.65
CA SER A 73 5.19 -0.64 -14.04
C SER A 73 6.14 -1.86 -14.05
N ALA A 74 5.74 -3.01 -13.47
CA ALA A 74 6.49 -4.25 -13.64
C ALA A 74 6.51 -4.74 -15.10
N ALA A 75 5.52 -4.32 -15.90
CA ALA A 75 5.43 -4.63 -17.32
C ALA A 75 6.23 -3.66 -18.22
N ASP A 76 6.87 -2.64 -17.67
CA ASP A 76 7.66 -1.69 -18.46
C ASP A 76 8.79 -2.41 -19.20
N PRO A 77 8.97 -2.20 -20.50
CA PRO A 77 10.11 -2.74 -21.23
C PRO A 77 11.44 -2.18 -20.70
N ILE A 78 12.50 -2.97 -20.84
CA ILE A 78 13.86 -2.52 -20.50
C ILE A 78 14.18 -1.25 -21.29
N GLY A 79 14.69 -0.22 -20.60
CA GLY A 79 15.00 1.09 -21.16
C GLY A 79 13.80 2.04 -21.27
N LYS A 80 12.56 1.59 -20.94
CA LYS A 80 11.35 2.43 -20.95
C LYS A 80 10.68 2.48 -19.57
N TYR A 81 11.48 2.41 -18.51
CA TYR A 81 10.97 2.46 -17.14
C TYR A 81 10.20 3.75 -16.89
N GLY A 82 9.02 3.62 -16.31
CA GLY A 82 8.07 4.71 -16.07
C GLY A 82 6.97 4.81 -17.15
N VAL A 83 7.03 4.01 -18.24
CA VAL A 83 6.02 4.07 -19.30
C VAL A 83 4.64 3.68 -18.76
N GLY A 84 4.50 2.64 -17.98
CA GLY A 84 3.23 2.20 -17.41
C GLY A 84 2.61 3.26 -16.48
N SER A 85 3.41 3.82 -15.59
CA SER A 85 2.92 4.86 -14.67
C SER A 85 2.61 6.18 -15.37
N LEU A 86 3.36 6.52 -16.45
CA LEU A 86 3.08 7.72 -17.24
C LEU A 86 1.86 7.52 -18.15
N THR A 87 1.68 6.31 -18.69
CA THR A 87 0.46 5.95 -19.43
C THR A 87 -0.78 6.10 -18.55
N ALA A 88 -0.74 5.56 -17.32
CA ALA A 88 -1.85 5.72 -16.39
C ALA A 88 -2.14 7.19 -16.08
N ALA A 89 -1.10 8.00 -15.81
CA ALA A 89 -1.25 9.43 -15.52
C ALA A 89 -1.76 10.26 -16.71
N MET A 90 -1.66 9.73 -17.92
CA MET A 90 -2.13 10.42 -19.14
C MET A 90 -3.55 10.05 -19.56
N LEU A 91 -4.20 9.07 -18.89
CA LEU A 91 -5.51 8.58 -19.31
C LEU A 91 -6.62 9.65 -19.19
N ASP A 92 -6.56 10.47 -18.16
CA ASP A 92 -7.52 11.55 -17.85
C ASP A 92 -7.04 12.95 -18.29
N GLU A 93 -5.84 13.03 -18.87
CA GLU A 93 -5.30 14.28 -19.47
C GLU A 93 -5.88 14.57 -20.87
N GLY A 94 -7.03 14.01 -21.16
CA GLY A 94 -7.83 14.15 -22.38
C GLY A 94 -8.44 12.82 -22.77
N ALA A 95 -9.78 12.78 -22.82
CA ALA A 95 -10.53 11.55 -23.07
C ALA A 95 -11.78 11.82 -23.92
N GLY A 96 -12.05 10.92 -24.87
CA GLY A 96 -13.10 11.14 -25.86
C GLY A 96 -12.82 12.37 -26.71
N ALA A 97 -13.72 13.35 -26.66
CA ALA A 97 -13.58 14.63 -27.35
C ALA A 97 -13.17 15.79 -26.42
N ARG A 98 -12.91 15.50 -25.12
CA ARG A 98 -12.63 16.51 -24.10
C ARG A 98 -11.13 16.68 -23.89
N SER A 99 -10.70 17.92 -23.71
CA SER A 99 -9.39 18.26 -23.16
C SER A 99 -9.33 17.90 -21.65
N SER A 100 -8.14 17.98 -21.06
CA SER A 100 -7.93 17.73 -19.63
C SER A 100 -8.83 18.60 -18.74
N LEU A 101 -8.90 19.91 -19.03
CA LEU A 101 -9.74 20.84 -18.27
C LEU A 101 -11.23 20.56 -18.44
N GLU A 102 -11.70 20.40 -19.67
CA GLU A 102 -13.13 20.10 -19.95
C GLU A 102 -13.53 18.75 -19.32
N PHE A 103 -12.61 17.81 -19.24
CA PHE A 103 -12.83 16.52 -18.58
C PHE A 103 -12.95 16.70 -17.05
N ALA A 104 -12.01 17.42 -16.44
CA ALA A 104 -12.03 17.70 -15.01
C ALA A 104 -13.31 18.45 -14.59
N ASP A 105 -13.69 19.50 -15.34
CA ASP A 105 -14.93 20.26 -15.11
C ASP A 105 -16.18 19.35 -15.21
N ALA A 106 -16.21 18.44 -16.18
CA ALA A 106 -17.34 17.52 -16.36
C ALA A 106 -17.46 16.51 -15.19
N VAL A 107 -16.35 16.03 -14.68
CA VAL A 107 -16.33 15.15 -13.50
C VAL A 107 -16.79 15.89 -12.24
N GLU A 108 -16.23 17.09 -12.01
CA GLU A 108 -16.56 17.92 -10.84
C GLU A 108 -18.04 18.37 -10.84
N PHE A 109 -18.58 18.71 -12.00
CA PHE A 109 -20.00 19.09 -12.15
C PHE A 109 -20.97 18.01 -11.66
N LEU A 110 -20.57 16.72 -11.76
CA LEU A 110 -21.38 15.59 -11.30
C LEU A 110 -21.19 15.29 -9.81
N GLY A 111 -20.34 16.03 -9.10
CA GLY A 111 -19.93 15.70 -7.74
C GLY A 111 -19.18 14.36 -7.68
N ALA A 112 -18.57 13.96 -8.79
CA ALA A 112 -17.77 12.75 -8.89
C ALA A 112 -16.30 13.06 -8.59
N ASN A 113 -15.55 12.01 -8.22
CA ASN A 113 -14.10 12.03 -8.18
C ASN A 113 -13.59 10.91 -9.07
N LEU A 114 -12.73 11.22 -10.02
CA LEU A 114 -12.08 10.25 -10.88
C LEU A 114 -10.56 10.39 -10.73
N SER A 115 -9.87 9.27 -10.63
CA SER A 115 -8.42 9.22 -10.53
C SER A 115 -7.85 8.02 -11.27
N THR A 116 -6.64 8.19 -11.79
CA THR A 116 -5.86 7.14 -12.44
C THR A 116 -4.58 6.88 -11.68
N SER A 117 -4.12 5.65 -11.64
CA SER A 117 -2.88 5.30 -10.96
C SER A 117 -2.26 4.02 -11.52
N SER A 118 -0.96 3.83 -11.25
CA SER A 118 -0.26 2.59 -11.56
C SER A 118 0.67 2.25 -10.40
N SER A 119 0.62 0.99 -9.96
CA SER A 119 1.59 0.35 -9.07
C SER A 119 2.59 -0.48 -9.88
N PHE A 120 3.37 -1.33 -9.22
CA PHE A 120 4.16 -2.34 -9.94
C PHE A 120 3.28 -3.38 -10.63
N ASP A 121 2.21 -3.81 -9.98
CA ASP A 121 1.45 -5.00 -10.37
C ASP A 121 0.16 -4.69 -11.13
N ALA A 122 -0.38 -3.48 -11.02
CA ALA A 122 -1.63 -3.09 -11.65
C ALA A 122 -1.69 -1.60 -11.96
N SER A 123 -2.52 -1.25 -12.95
CA SER A 123 -3.00 0.11 -13.20
C SER A 123 -4.50 0.17 -12.93
N SER A 124 -5.00 1.32 -12.49
CA SER A 124 -6.40 1.48 -12.13
C SER A 124 -6.97 2.83 -12.52
N ILE A 125 -8.25 2.81 -12.89
CA ILE A 125 -9.11 3.98 -13.04
C ILE A 125 -10.18 3.85 -11.97
N ARG A 126 -10.28 4.80 -11.04
CA ARG A 126 -11.23 4.77 -9.93
C ARG A 126 -12.16 5.95 -10.01
N MET A 127 -13.45 5.70 -9.82
CA MET A 127 -14.46 6.73 -9.80
C MET A 127 -15.38 6.54 -8.58
N SER A 128 -15.57 7.61 -7.81
CA SER A 128 -16.59 7.70 -6.78
C SER A 128 -17.64 8.72 -7.23
N VAL A 129 -18.93 8.38 -7.15
CA VAL A 129 -19.99 9.24 -7.65
C VAL A 129 -21.30 8.99 -6.90
N PRO A 130 -22.14 10.03 -6.68
CA PRO A 130 -23.52 9.83 -6.23
C PRO A 130 -24.29 8.93 -7.19
N VAL A 131 -25.06 7.94 -6.67
CA VAL A 131 -25.79 6.99 -7.50
C VAL A 131 -26.75 7.69 -8.48
N SER A 132 -27.34 8.83 -8.07
CA SER A 132 -28.22 9.64 -8.92
C SER A 132 -27.51 10.24 -10.15
N LYS A 133 -26.17 10.28 -10.15
CA LYS A 133 -25.34 10.81 -11.23
C LYS A 133 -24.55 9.73 -11.98
N LEU A 134 -24.70 8.47 -11.61
CA LEU A 134 -23.94 7.37 -12.16
C LEU A 134 -24.11 7.23 -13.68
N ALA A 135 -25.35 7.34 -14.18
CA ALA A 135 -25.64 7.24 -15.63
C ALA A 135 -24.92 8.32 -16.46
N GLU A 136 -24.74 9.52 -15.88
CA GLU A 136 -24.02 10.64 -16.51
C GLU A 136 -22.49 10.49 -16.37
N ALA A 137 -22.00 9.87 -15.29
CA ALA A 137 -20.58 9.74 -14.99
C ALA A 137 -19.91 8.51 -15.67
N LEU A 138 -20.64 7.40 -15.87
CA LEU A 138 -20.09 6.20 -16.53
C LEU A 138 -19.52 6.48 -17.92
N PRO A 139 -20.16 7.28 -18.79
CA PRO A 139 -19.56 7.68 -20.07
C PRO A 139 -18.22 8.38 -19.92
N LEU A 140 -18.01 9.22 -18.88
CA LEU A 140 -16.72 9.87 -18.62
C LEU A 140 -15.66 8.84 -18.26
N MET A 141 -15.97 7.92 -17.32
CA MET A 141 -15.04 6.86 -16.98
C MET A 141 -14.72 5.95 -18.17
N SER A 142 -15.70 5.65 -18.99
CA SER A 142 -15.48 4.85 -20.20
C SER A 142 -14.61 5.58 -21.23
N ASP A 143 -14.73 6.91 -21.36
CA ASP A 143 -13.84 7.69 -22.23
C ASP A 143 -12.38 7.59 -21.77
N VAL A 144 -12.10 7.72 -20.49
CA VAL A 144 -10.76 7.54 -19.91
C VAL A 144 -10.22 6.13 -20.15
N ALA A 145 -11.07 5.12 -20.01
CA ALA A 145 -10.66 3.74 -20.15
C ALA A 145 -10.49 3.30 -21.62
N LEU A 146 -11.33 3.77 -22.54
CA LEU A 146 -11.44 3.27 -23.89
C LEU A 146 -10.88 4.23 -24.95
N ARG A 147 -10.90 5.53 -24.67
CA ARG A 147 -10.61 6.58 -25.67
C ARG A 147 -9.69 7.67 -25.12
N PRO A 148 -8.59 7.34 -24.39
CA PRO A 148 -7.62 8.36 -23.98
C PRO A 148 -6.95 8.96 -25.21
N SER A 149 -6.80 10.28 -25.26
CA SER A 149 -6.25 10.97 -26.44
C SER A 149 -4.73 11.10 -26.44
N PHE A 150 -4.10 11.03 -25.27
CA PHE A 150 -2.65 11.20 -25.07
C PHE A 150 -2.10 12.48 -25.73
N PRO A 151 -2.54 13.69 -25.31
CA PRO A 151 -2.05 14.92 -25.91
C PRO A 151 -0.56 15.12 -25.67
N ALA A 152 0.21 15.48 -26.71
CA ALA A 152 1.66 15.69 -26.59
C ALA A 152 2.01 16.82 -25.61
N THR A 153 1.19 17.86 -25.52
CA THR A 153 1.36 18.98 -24.59
C THR A 153 1.27 18.54 -23.15
N GLU A 154 0.34 17.64 -22.81
CA GLU A 154 0.18 17.10 -21.47
C GLU A 154 1.32 16.13 -21.12
N LEU A 155 1.77 15.32 -22.08
CA LEU A 155 2.97 14.50 -21.88
C LEU A 155 4.19 15.37 -21.54
N ASP A 156 4.37 16.49 -22.25
CA ASP A 156 5.48 17.41 -21.97
C ASP A 156 5.36 18.08 -20.61
N ARG A 157 4.14 18.41 -20.16
CA ARG A 157 3.88 18.95 -18.81
C ARG A 157 4.22 17.91 -17.74
N LEU A 158 3.66 16.71 -17.80
CA LEU A 158 3.91 15.63 -16.84
C LEU A 158 5.38 15.19 -16.84
N ARG A 159 6.05 15.17 -17.99
CA ARG A 159 7.49 14.93 -18.09
C ARG A 159 8.28 15.93 -17.29
N LYS A 160 8.02 17.23 -17.46
CA LYS A 160 8.70 18.31 -16.72
C LYS A 160 8.46 18.19 -15.22
N GLU A 161 7.22 17.90 -14.79
CA GLU A 161 6.89 17.68 -13.38
C GLU A 161 7.66 16.51 -12.77
N ARG A 162 7.75 15.37 -13.47
CA ARG A 162 8.51 14.21 -13.00
C ARG A 162 10.01 14.47 -12.93
N LEU A 163 10.58 15.13 -13.93
CA LEU A 163 11.99 15.50 -13.94
C LEU A 163 12.32 16.48 -12.82
N THR A 164 11.45 17.47 -12.58
CA THR A 164 11.57 18.40 -11.46
C THR A 164 11.52 17.68 -10.11
N SER A 165 10.57 16.74 -9.93
CA SER A 165 10.47 15.93 -8.72
C SER A 165 11.72 15.07 -8.49
N LEU A 166 12.30 14.49 -9.55
CA LEU A 166 13.55 13.72 -9.45
C LEU A 166 14.75 14.62 -9.13
N LEU A 167 14.76 15.84 -9.65
CA LEU A 167 15.80 16.82 -9.29
C LEU A 167 15.72 17.19 -7.80
N GLN A 168 14.51 17.49 -7.30
CA GLN A 168 14.27 17.79 -5.89
C GLN A 168 14.61 16.60 -4.97
N ALA A 169 14.38 15.37 -5.46
CA ALA A 169 14.70 14.15 -4.70
C ALA A 169 16.21 14.05 -4.37
N ARG A 170 17.10 14.65 -5.17
CA ARG A 170 18.55 14.69 -4.89
C ARG A 170 18.90 15.44 -3.62
N ASP A 171 18.06 16.40 -3.23
CA ASP A 171 18.28 17.21 -2.04
C ASP A 171 17.51 16.72 -0.81
N ASN A 172 16.79 15.62 -0.93
CA ASN A 172 15.98 15.06 0.14
C ASN A 172 16.48 13.66 0.54
N ALA A 173 17.02 13.53 1.76
CA ALA A 173 17.54 12.25 2.27
C ALA A 173 16.48 11.15 2.30
N GLY A 174 15.21 11.49 2.62
CA GLY A 174 14.09 10.59 2.59
C GLY A 174 13.76 10.06 1.20
N ALA A 175 13.84 10.92 0.17
CA ALA A 175 13.66 10.51 -1.22
C ALA A 175 14.83 9.65 -1.71
N LEU A 176 16.07 10.03 -1.36
CA LEU A 176 17.26 9.25 -1.72
C LEU A 176 17.21 7.83 -1.16
N VAL A 177 16.83 7.64 0.10
CA VAL A 177 16.76 6.29 0.69
C VAL A 177 15.63 5.46 0.07
N GLN A 178 14.52 6.08 -0.41
CA GLN A 178 13.44 5.41 -1.15
C GLN A 178 13.91 4.87 -2.51
N LEU A 179 14.83 5.57 -3.17
CA LEU A 179 15.44 5.12 -4.43
C LEU A 179 16.57 4.09 -4.19
N ALA A 180 17.40 4.33 -3.17
CA ALA A 180 18.56 3.51 -2.88
C ALA A 180 18.17 2.09 -2.39
N PHE A 181 17.25 1.99 -1.45
CA PHE A 181 16.94 0.73 -0.79
C PHE A 181 16.44 -0.36 -1.76
N PRO A 182 15.41 -0.15 -2.59
CA PRO A 182 14.97 -1.17 -3.53
C PRO A 182 16.03 -1.50 -4.58
N ARG A 183 16.78 -0.50 -5.06
CA ARG A 183 17.86 -0.69 -6.03
C ARG A 183 18.99 -1.59 -5.48
N ILE A 184 19.30 -1.45 -4.19
CA ILE A 184 20.31 -2.25 -3.50
C ILE A 184 19.78 -3.67 -3.24
N VAL A 185 18.56 -3.80 -2.76
CA VAL A 185 17.97 -5.08 -2.36
C VAL A 185 17.67 -5.98 -3.58
N PHE A 186 17.15 -5.40 -4.66
CA PHE A 186 16.73 -6.15 -5.85
C PHE A 186 17.76 -6.08 -6.99
N GLY A 187 18.63 -5.09 -6.98
CA GLY A 187 19.56 -4.82 -8.08
C GLY A 187 18.98 -3.88 -9.15
N PRO A 188 19.86 -3.18 -9.90
CA PRO A 188 19.46 -2.12 -10.83
C PRO A 188 18.72 -2.59 -12.09
N THR A 189 18.78 -3.88 -12.41
CA THR A 189 18.11 -4.47 -13.58
C THR A 189 16.82 -5.21 -13.25
N HIS A 190 16.56 -5.47 -11.97
CA HIS A 190 15.33 -6.09 -11.51
C HIS A 190 14.19 -5.05 -11.45
N ARG A 191 12.97 -5.41 -11.88
CA ARG A 191 11.87 -4.44 -11.93
C ARG A 191 11.52 -3.83 -10.57
N TYR A 192 11.60 -4.59 -9.49
CA TYR A 192 11.39 -4.06 -8.15
C TYR A 192 12.58 -3.24 -7.60
N GLY A 193 13.72 -3.28 -8.27
CA GLY A 193 14.89 -2.44 -7.97
C GLY A 193 14.95 -1.15 -8.78
N THR A 194 14.00 -0.92 -9.69
CA THR A 194 13.90 0.29 -10.50
C THR A 194 12.69 1.13 -10.05
N SER A 195 12.72 2.44 -10.31
CA SER A 195 11.59 3.31 -9.98
C SER A 195 10.37 2.98 -10.84
N ALA A 196 9.20 2.87 -10.23
CA ALA A 196 7.93 2.76 -10.96
C ALA A 196 7.64 4.00 -11.81
N ASN A 197 8.12 5.16 -11.37
CA ASN A 197 7.95 6.43 -12.08
C ASN A 197 9.03 6.70 -13.14
N GLY A 198 9.96 5.77 -13.33
CA GLY A 198 11.06 5.90 -14.27
C GLY A 198 12.29 6.59 -13.68
N LEU A 199 13.27 6.80 -14.53
CA LEU A 199 14.54 7.48 -14.26
C LEU A 199 14.68 8.67 -15.23
N PRO A 200 15.50 9.68 -14.95
CA PRO A 200 15.61 10.87 -15.79
C PRO A 200 15.75 10.53 -17.28
N ALA A 201 16.72 9.72 -17.64
CA ALA A 201 16.98 9.37 -19.04
C ALA A 201 15.82 8.62 -19.70
N THR A 202 15.12 7.74 -18.96
CA THR A 202 13.97 7.02 -19.53
C THR A 202 12.77 7.94 -19.71
N ILE A 203 12.49 8.83 -18.73
CA ILE A 203 11.38 9.80 -18.80
C ILE A 203 11.57 10.79 -19.94
N GLU A 204 12.82 11.30 -20.14
CA GLU A 204 13.15 12.19 -21.25
C GLU A 204 12.91 11.55 -22.62
N ALA A 205 13.21 10.26 -22.75
CA ALA A 205 13.11 9.52 -24.01
C ALA A 205 11.69 9.00 -24.34
N LEU A 206 10.76 8.92 -23.36
CA LEU A 206 9.41 8.41 -23.60
C LEU A 206 8.63 9.30 -24.57
N THR A 207 7.94 8.68 -25.52
CA THR A 207 7.13 9.33 -26.54
C THR A 207 5.63 8.99 -26.37
N VAL A 208 4.76 9.75 -27.01
CA VAL A 208 3.33 9.44 -27.10
C VAL A 208 3.09 8.03 -27.66
N ASP A 209 3.89 7.61 -28.65
CA ASP A 209 3.76 6.29 -29.26
C ASP A 209 4.15 5.15 -28.30
N ASP A 210 5.10 5.39 -27.41
CA ASP A 210 5.44 4.45 -26.33
C ASP A 210 4.25 4.24 -25.37
N LEU A 211 3.61 5.33 -24.97
CA LEU A 211 2.43 5.30 -24.11
C LEU A 211 1.25 4.58 -24.80
N LYS A 212 0.97 4.92 -26.04
CA LYS A 212 -0.08 4.28 -26.86
C LYS A 212 0.20 2.79 -27.07
N THR A 213 1.47 2.42 -27.21
CA THR A 213 1.88 1.01 -27.37
C THR A 213 1.65 0.25 -26.06
N PHE A 214 2.06 0.82 -24.91
CA PHE A 214 1.80 0.23 -23.59
C PHE A 214 0.30 0.10 -23.35
N TYR A 215 -0.47 1.16 -23.60
CA TYR A 215 -1.92 1.16 -23.45
C TYR A 215 -2.58 0.05 -24.27
N ARG A 216 -2.33 -0.03 -25.58
CA ARG A 216 -2.94 -1.06 -26.47
C ARG A 216 -2.56 -2.48 -26.06
N SER A 217 -1.35 -2.67 -25.52
CA SER A 217 -0.87 -3.99 -25.11
C SER A 217 -1.50 -4.48 -23.82
N HIS A 218 -1.83 -3.57 -22.89
CA HIS A 218 -2.18 -3.93 -21.51
C HIS A 218 -3.61 -3.55 -21.11
N PHE A 219 -4.15 -2.42 -21.59
CA PHE A 219 -5.51 -1.98 -21.29
C PHE A 219 -6.50 -2.70 -22.22
N ARG A 220 -6.95 -3.85 -21.77
CA ARG A 220 -7.75 -4.81 -22.55
C ARG A 220 -8.83 -5.43 -21.67
N PRO A 221 -10.04 -5.74 -22.21
CA PRO A 221 -11.12 -6.32 -21.40
C PRO A 221 -10.77 -7.70 -20.81
N ASP A 222 -9.92 -8.50 -21.48
CA ASP A 222 -9.46 -9.81 -21.01
C ASP A 222 -8.34 -9.72 -19.93
N ASN A 223 -7.72 -8.55 -19.77
CA ASN A 223 -6.72 -8.27 -18.75
C ASN A 223 -7.24 -7.36 -17.63
N ALA A 224 -8.53 -7.03 -17.64
CA ALA A 224 -9.13 -6.09 -16.71
C ALA A 224 -10.26 -6.72 -15.89
N THR A 225 -10.58 -6.07 -14.78
CA THR A 225 -11.75 -6.37 -13.96
C THR A 225 -12.38 -5.06 -13.52
N LEU A 226 -13.68 -4.94 -13.68
CA LEU A 226 -14.46 -3.81 -13.20
C LEU A 226 -15.08 -4.16 -11.84
N LEU A 227 -14.70 -3.44 -10.81
CA LEU A 227 -15.23 -3.56 -9.47
C LEU A 227 -16.28 -2.48 -9.24
N VAL A 228 -17.44 -2.85 -8.70
CA VAL A 228 -18.52 -1.92 -8.38
C VAL A 228 -18.96 -2.20 -6.95
N VAL A 229 -18.86 -1.18 -6.09
CA VAL A 229 -19.30 -1.25 -4.69
C VAL A 229 -20.21 -0.06 -4.42
N GLY A 230 -21.43 -0.27 -3.95
CA GLY A 230 -22.30 0.87 -3.62
C GLY A 230 -23.78 0.57 -3.58
N ASP A 231 -24.58 1.61 -3.50
CA ASP A 231 -26.03 1.57 -3.42
C ASP A 231 -26.66 1.27 -4.79
N LEU A 232 -26.36 0.06 -5.28
CA LEU A 232 -26.76 -0.43 -6.59
C LEU A 232 -27.07 -1.92 -6.49
N THR A 233 -28.10 -2.37 -7.22
CA THR A 233 -28.34 -3.79 -7.43
C THR A 233 -27.66 -4.27 -8.71
N LEU A 234 -27.38 -5.57 -8.79
CA LEU A 234 -26.88 -6.19 -10.01
C LEU A 234 -27.74 -5.86 -11.23
N SER A 235 -29.08 -5.95 -11.09
CA SER A 235 -30.03 -5.72 -12.17
C SER A 235 -30.02 -4.29 -12.71
N THR A 236 -29.69 -3.31 -11.87
CA THR A 236 -29.57 -1.90 -12.30
C THR A 236 -28.19 -1.58 -12.82
N ALA A 237 -27.13 -2.12 -12.23
CA ALA A 237 -25.76 -1.82 -12.62
C ALA A 237 -25.34 -2.46 -13.95
N LEU A 238 -25.65 -3.76 -14.15
CA LEU A 238 -25.13 -4.53 -15.28
C LEU A 238 -25.48 -3.93 -16.66
N PRO A 239 -26.73 -3.50 -16.94
CA PRO A 239 -27.05 -2.87 -18.22
C PRO A 239 -26.30 -1.55 -18.47
N MET A 240 -26.08 -0.75 -17.43
CA MET A 240 -25.34 0.52 -17.52
C MET A 240 -23.86 0.26 -17.80
N LEU A 241 -23.27 -0.76 -17.17
CA LEU A 241 -21.89 -1.17 -17.41
C LEU A 241 -21.71 -1.77 -18.81
N GLU A 242 -22.66 -2.56 -19.29
CA GLU A 242 -22.68 -3.10 -20.65
C GLU A 242 -22.73 -1.98 -21.68
N GLN A 243 -23.57 -0.96 -21.47
CA GLN A 243 -23.65 0.21 -22.34
C GLN A 243 -22.34 0.99 -22.37
N ALA A 244 -21.67 1.17 -21.20
CA ALA A 244 -20.46 1.97 -21.09
C ALA A 244 -19.20 1.24 -21.58
N PHE A 245 -19.07 -0.05 -21.29
CA PHE A 245 -17.83 -0.81 -21.49
C PHE A 245 -17.96 -2.00 -22.45
N GLY A 246 -19.17 -2.47 -22.81
CA GLY A 246 -19.38 -3.63 -23.68
C GLY A 246 -18.80 -3.46 -25.09
N GLY A 247 -18.69 -2.22 -25.55
CA GLY A 247 -18.02 -1.88 -26.81
C GLY A 247 -16.49 -1.93 -26.79
N TRP A 248 -15.87 -2.12 -25.62
CA TRP A 248 -14.41 -2.18 -25.50
C TRP A 248 -13.87 -3.44 -26.18
N LYS A 249 -13.02 -3.25 -27.19
CA LYS A 249 -12.40 -4.35 -27.94
C LYS A 249 -10.94 -4.46 -27.57
N ALA A 250 -10.46 -5.70 -27.49
CA ALA A 250 -9.04 -5.96 -27.42
C ALA A 250 -8.40 -5.62 -28.77
N ASP A 251 -7.52 -4.62 -28.79
CA ASP A 251 -6.74 -4.24 -29.97
C ASP A 251 -5.28 -4.67 -29.77
N GLY A 252 -4.72 -5.36 -30.76
CA GLY A 252 -3.33 -5.81 -30.74
C GLY A 252 -3.08 -7.19 -30.09
N MET A 253 -1.80 -7.58 -30.03
CA MET A 253 -1.35 -8.84 -29.44
C MET A 253 -1.39 -8.77 -27.92
N VAL A 254 -1.74 -9.87 -27.28
CA VAL A 254 -1.61 -10.03 -25.82
C VAL A 254 -0.14 -9.87 -25.45
N SER A 255 0.19 -8.84 -24.70
CA SER A 255 1.46 -8.83 -23.98
C SER A 255 1.31 -9.73 -22.77
N LEU A 256 1.95 -10.87 -22.80
CA LEU A 256 2.10 -11.67 -21.58
C LEU A 256 2.92 -10.83 -20.60
N VAL A 257 2.34 -10.44 -19.48
CA VAL A 257 3.12 -9.84 -18.39
C VAL A 257 4.10 -10.90 -17.94
N ALA A 258 5.37 -10.70 -18.25
CA ALA A 258 6.42 -11.62 -17.78
C ALA A 258 6.39 -11.60 -16.23
N ALA A 259 6.37 -12.79 -15.64
CA ALA A 259 6.49 -12.88 -14.18
C ALA A 259 7.77 -12.18 -13.74
N VAL A 260 7.65 -11.31 -12.74
CA VAL A 260 8.84 -10.69 -12.15
C VAL A 260 9.69 -11.80 -11.51
N PRO A 261 10.96 -12.00 -11.94
CA PRO A 261 11.78 -13.09 -11.43
C PRO A 261 12.07 -12.90 -9.93
N ASN A 262 12.45 -13.98 -9.27
CA ASN A 262 12.94 -13.88 -7.90
C ASN A 262 14.28 -13.14 -7.88
N ALA A 263 14.41 -12.17 -6.98
CA ALA A 263 15.68 -11.50 -6.75
C ALA A 263 16.61 -12.36 -5.87
N PRO A 264 17.93 -12.30 -6.09
CA PRO A 264 18.89 -12.98 -5.22
C PRO A 264 18.90 -12.34 -3.84
N GLN A 265 19.05 -13.16 -2.79
CA GLN A 265 19.21 -12.67 -1.42
C GLN A 265 20.70 -12.40 -1.13
N LEU A 266 20.98 -11.40 -0.29
CA LEU A 266 22.31 -11.26 0.28
C LEU A 266 22.67 -12.48 1.14
N THR A 267 23.92 -12.90 1.09
CA THR A 267 24.44 -14.00 1.90
C THR A 267 24.94 -13.53 3.27
N THR A 268 25.36 -12.28 3.35
CA THR A 268 25.86 -11.62 4.55
C THR A 268 25.35 -10.20 4.61
N ARG A 269 25.24 -9.63 5.82
CA ARG A 269 24.87 -8.24 6.03
C ARG A 269 25.85 -7.30 5.35
N GLN A 270 25.29 -6.30 4.66
CA GLN A 270 26.06 -5.26 3.94
C GLN A 270 25.53 -3.89 4.33
N ILE A 271 26.45 -2.93 4.49
CA ILE A 271 26.11 -1.55 4.82
C ILE A 271 26.36 -0.69 3.58
N TYR A 272 25.37 0.10 3.21
CA TYR A 272 25.42 1.01 2.08
C TYR A 272 25.21 2.43 2.58
N LEU A 273 26.19 3.29 2.31
CA LEU A 273 26.16 4.69 2.73
C LEU A 273 25.99 5.59 1.51
N VAL A 274 25.01 6.48 1.60
CA VAL A 274 24.75 7.51 0.59
C VAL A 274 25.00 8.87 1.25
N ASP A 275 25.89 9.66 0.69
CA ASP A 275 26.24 10.97 1.24
C ASP A 275 25.15 12.00 0.95
N LYS A 276 24.67 12.64 2.00
CA LYS A 276 23.84 13.84 1.94
C LYS A 276 24.40 14.86 2.94
N PRO A 277 25.34 15.71 2.48
CA PRO A 277 25.95 16.73 3.33
C PRO A 277 24.89 17.61 4.03
N GLU A 278 25.16 17.97 5.27
CA GLU A 278 24.33 18.85 6.08
C GLU A 278 22.91 18.30 6.37
N ALA A 279 22.69 17.00 6.18
CA ALA A 279 21.42 16.38 6.53
C ALA A 279 21.19 16.46 8.05
N ALA A 280 20.10 17.11 8.47
CA ALA A 280 19.73 17.21 9.89
C ALA A 280 19.34 15.86 10.49
N GLN A 281 18.90 14.92 9.65
CA GLN A 281 18.54 13.56 10.01
C GLN A 281 19.17 12.55 9.07
N SER A 282 19.61 11.43 9.60
CA SER A 282 19.93 10.25 8.81
C SER A 282 18.67 9.44 8.54
N GLN A 283 18.50 8.99 7.30
CA GLN A 283 17.45 8.07 6.91
C GLN A 283 17.99 6.64 6.88
N ILE A 284 17.40 5.76 7.66
CA ILE A 284 17.84 4.36 7.80
C ILE A 284 16.77 3.45 7.21
N ARG A 285 17.21 2.47 6.41
CA ARG A 285 16.42 1.32 5.96
C ARG A 285 17.23 0.05 6.11
N ILE A 286 16.67 -0.92 6.83
CA ILE A 286 17.28 -2.23 7.06
C ILE A 286 16.30 -3.27 6.56
N GLY A 287 16.74 -4.13 5.65
CA GLY A 287 15.85 -5.15 5.11
C GLY A 287 16.44 -5.99 4.00
N TRP A 288 15.57 -6.76 3.36
CA TRP A 288 15.93 -7.72 2.33
C TRP A 288 14.72 -8.08 1.46
N VAL A 289 14.88 -9.02 0.50
CA VAL A 289 13.73 -9.53 -0.27
C VAL A 289 12.84 -10.35 0.67
N GLY A 290 11.61 -9.91 0.85
CA GLY A 290 10.62 -10.51 1.75
C GLY A 290 9.78 -11.60 1.09
N VAL A 291 8.46 -11.36 0.99
CA VAL A 291 7.48 -12.35 0.51
C VAL A 291 6.48 -11.76 -0.48
N SER A 292 5.83 -12.62 -1.27
CA SER A 292 4.70 -12.24 -2.11
C SER A 292 3.40 -12.10 -1.30
N ARG A 293 2.37 -11.43 -1.89
CA ARG A 293 1.05 -11.30 -1.26
C ARG A 293 0.34 -12.65 -1.06
N ALA A 294 0.62 -13.62 -1.94
CA ALA A 294 0.02 -14.95 -1.88
C ALA A 294 0.69 -15.90 -0.85
N THR A 295 1.54 -15.37 0.02
CA THR A 295 2.18 -16.19 1.07
C THR A 295 1.15 -16.83 2.01
N PRO A 296 1.28 -18.14 2.34
CA PRO A 296 0.43 -18.77 3.34
C PRO A 296 0.69 -18.25 4.77
N ASP A 297 1.84 -17.63 5.02
CA ASP A 297 2.21 -17.05 6.31
C ASP A 297 1.63 -15.64 6.53
N TYR A 298 0.68 -15.17 5.69
CA TYR A 298 0.18 -13.79 5.70
C TYR A 298 -0.29 -13.35 7.10
N ALA A 299 -1.19 -14.09 7.74
CA ALA A 299 -1.72 -13.75 9.06
C ALA A 299 -0.63 -13.78 10.16
N VAL A 300 0.29 -14.74 10.08
CA VAL A 300 1.42 -14.83 11.02
C VAL A 300 2.35 -13.62 10.88
N LEU A 301 2.63 -13.20 9.65
CA LEU A 301 3.47 -12.05 9.35
C LEU A 301 2.82 -10.72 9.75
N GLU A 302 1.48 -10.60 9.68
CA GLU A 302 0.77 -9.43 10.20
C GLU A 302 0.94 -9.30 11.72
N VAL A 303 0.77 -10.40 12.46
CA VAL A 303 0.96 -10.41 13.91
C VAL A 303 2.42 -10.16 14.28
N LEU A 304 3.36 -10.82 13.61
CA LEU A 304 4.81 -10.64 13.83
C LEU A 304 5.21 -9.18 13.60
N ASN A 305 4.79 -8.61 12.49
CA ASN A 305 5.12 -7.23 12.14
C ASN A 305 4.48 -6.23 13.09
N THR A 306 3.25 -6.46 13.57
CA THR A 306 2.59 -5.63 14.57
C THR A 306 3.41 -5.52 15.85
N ILE A 307 4.05 -6.62 16.27
CA ILE A 307 4.95 -6.65 17.42
C ILE A 307 6.24 -5.89 17.11
N LEU A 308 6.86 -6.14 15.95
CA LEU A 308 8.19 -5.62 15.62
C LEU A 308 8.17 -4.11 15.31
N GLY A 309 7.31 -3.68 14.37
CA GLY A 309 7.32 -2.29 13.88
C GLY A 309 6.03 -1.84 13.20
N GLY A 310 4.98 -2.68 13.18
CA GLY A 310 3.72 -2.41 12.46
C GLY A 310 2.67 -1.65 13.29
N SER A 311 2.95 -1.30 14.53
CA SER A 311 2.03 -0.55 15.39
C SER A 311 2.75 0.58 16.12
N PHE A 312 1.99 1.55 16.62
CA PHE A 312 2.55 2.63 17.43
C PHE A 312 3.24 2.12 18.72
N THR A 313 2.75 1.04 19.29
CA THR A 313 3.31 0.40 20.48
C THR A 313 4.22 -0.79 20.16
N SER A 314 4.72 -0.89 18.94
CA SER A 314 5.67 -1.91 18.51
C SER A 314 7.05 -1.71 19.15
N ARG A 315 7.84 -2.79 19.16
CA ARG A 315 9.19 -2.79 19.78
C ARG A 315 10.09 -1.69 19.21
N LEU A 316 10.17 -1.57 17.88
CA LEU A 316 10.99 -0.54 17.22
C LEU A 316 10.55 0.87 17.64
N ASN A 317 9.26 1.17 17.62
CA ASN A 317 8.79 2.50 17.97
C ASN A 317 8.95 2.81 19.45
N GLN A 318 8.66 1.84 20.33
CA GLN A 318 8.90 1.98 21.79
C GLN A 318 10.38 2.20 22.11
N ASN A 319 11.28 1.51 21.39
CA ASN A 319 12.71 1.65 21.64
C ASN A 319 13.26 2.97 21.08
N LEU A 320 13.11 3.21 19.77
CA LEU A 320 13.78 4.34 19.13
C LEU A 320 13.11 5.68 19.42
N ARG A 321 11.78 5.70 19.59
CA ARG A 321 11.03 6.92 19.87
C ARG A 321 10.86 7.17 21.35
N GLU A 322 10.15 6.26 22.04
CA GLU A 322 9.69 6.54 23.41
C GLU A 322 10.83 6.45 24.43
N LYS A 323 11.65 5.39 24.35
CA LYS A 323 12.73 5.15 25.31
C LYS A 323 13.95 6.02 25.06
N ASN A 324 14.40 6.10 23.81
CA ASN A 324 15.66 6.73 23.46
C ASN A 324 15.52 8.11 22.83
N GLY A 325 14.36 8.48 22.28
CA GLY A 325 14.14 9.78 21.65
C GLY A 325 14.97 10.04 20.39
N TYR A 326 15.45 8.98 19.70
CA TYR A 326 16.32 9.12 18.53
C TYR A 326 15.55 9.47 17.27
N ALA A 327 14.26 9.12 17.20
CA ALA A 327 13.40 9.28 16.03
C ALA A 327 12.02 9.79 16.42
N TYR A 328 11.33 10.46 15.49
CA TYR A 328 9.90 10.76 15.65
C TYR A 328 9.02 9.50 15.53
N GLY A 329 9.51 8.49 14.83
CA GLY A 329 8.88 7.19 14.69
C GLY A 329 9.79 6.18 14.01
N ALA A 330 9.60 4.91 14.35
CA ALA A 330 10.26 3.79 13.71
C ALA A 330 9.22 2.72 13.38
N SER A 331 9.39 2.08 12.23
CA SER A 331 8.43 1.09 11.72
C SER A 331 9.12 -0.08 11.03
N SER A 332 8.36 -1.16 10.84
CA SER A 332 8.73 -2.21 9.89
C SER A 332 7.52 -2.66 9.09
N GLY A 333 7.76 -3.31 7.93
CA GLY A 333 6.70 -3.80 7.08
C GLY A 333 7.18 -4.74 5.99
N PHE A 334 6.24 -5.53 5.48
CA PHE A 334 6.39 -6.34 4.28
C PHE A 334 5.60 -5.68 3.15
N ASP A 335 6.28 -5.13 2.15
CA ASP A 335 5.64 -4.65 0.92
C ASP A 335 5.41 -5.87 0.02
N ARG A 336 4.20 -6.42 0.11
CA ARG A 336 3.82 -7.66 -0.57
C ARG A 336 3.26 -7.35 -1.96
N ARG A 337 3.88 -7.96 -2.97
CA ARG A 337 3.55 -7.78 -4.39
C ARG A 337 3.19 -9.13 -5.02
N LEU A 338 2.96 -9.18 -6.32
CA LEU A 338 2.78 -10.46 -7.05
C LEU A 338 3.97 -11.40 -6.85
N SER A 339 5.20 -10.91 -7.01
CA SER A 339 6.42 -11.60 -6.59
C SER A 339 6.86 -11.10 -5.21
N ALA A 340 7.92 -11.69 -4.65
CA ALA A 340 8.41 -11.29 -3.34
C ALA A 340 8.87 -9.82 -3.35
N GLY A 341 8.12 -8.97 -2.65
CA GLY A 341 8.51 -7.59 -2.36
C GLY A 341 9.41 -7.51 -1.12
N PRO A 342 9.89 -6.34 -0.71
CA PRO A 342 10.84 -6.23 0.38
C PRO A 342 10.19 -6.33 1.77
N PHE A 343 10.94 -6.85 2.73
CA PHE A 343 10.80 -6.49 4.14
C PHE A 343 11.69 -5.28 4.43
N VAL A 344 11.21 -4.34 5.20
CA VAL A 344 11.98 -3.15 5.60
C VAL A 344 11.66 -2.72 7.02
N ALA A 345 12.70 -2.43 7.82
CA ALA A 345 12.63 -1.66 9.05
C ALA A 345 13.24 -0.29 8.79
N ALA A 346 12.58 0.79 9.21
CA ALA A 346 12.94 2.15 8.80
C ALA A 346 12.71 3.18 9.90
N ALA A 347 13.57 4.21 9.93
CA ALA A 347 13.39 5.44 10.70
C ALA A 347 14.20 6.58 10.12
N GLY A 348 13.70 7.82 10.29
CA GLY A 348 14.52 9.04 10.24
C GLY A 348 14.99 9.38 11.66
N VAL A 349 16.30 9.43 11.86
CA VAL A 349 16.92 9.63 13.17
C VAL A 349 17.78 10.88 13.20
N GLN A 350 17.98 11.47 14.37
CA GLN A 350 18.93 12.57 14.54
C GLN A 350 20.32 12.13 14.09
N THR A 351 21.03 12.98 13.36
CA THR A 351 22.31 12.62 12.71
C THR A 351 23.34 12.13 13.72
N ASP A 352 23.47 12.75 14.90
CA ASP A 352 24.39 12.36 15.97
C ASP A 352 24.00 11.05 16.68
N LYS A 353 22.77 10.56 16.46
CA LYS A 353 22.22 9.31 17.03
C LYS A 353 22.21 8.15 16.03
N THR A 354 22.71 8.33 14.82
CA THR A 354 22.63 7.33 13.76
C THR A 354 23.22 5.97 14.16
N ALA A 355 24.41 5.95 14.76
CA ALA A 355 25.05 4.71 15.18
C ALA A 355 24.31 4.04 16.37
N ASP A 356 23.86 4.83 17.33
CA ASP A 356 23.07 4.32 18.45
C ASP A 356 21.74 3.73 17.98
N ALA A 357 21.06 4.41 17.06
CA ALA A 357 19.82 3.93 16.45
C ALA A 357 20.03 2.62 15.67
N LEU A 358 21.12 2.49 14.91
CA LEU A 358 21.46 1.23 14.23
C LEU A 358 21.66 0.09 15.23
N ARG A 359 22.32 0.32 16.38
CA ARG A 359 22.48 -0.66 17.44
C ARG A 359 21.11 -1.11 17.98
N GLU A 360 20.23 -0.16 18.25
CA GLU A 360 18.90 -0.45 18.76
C GLU A 360 18.01 -1.16 17.73
N PHE A 361 18.11 -0.82 16.44
CA PHE A 361 17.45 -1.59 15.38
C PHE A 361 17.85 -3.07 15.42
N PHE A 362 19.15 -3.37 15.55
CA PHE A 362 19.63 -4.75 15.59
C PHE A 362 19.29 -5.43 16.92
N ASN A 363 19.18 -4.71 18.03
CA ASN A 363 18.66 -5.24 19.27
C ASN A 363 17.22 -5.76 19.08
N GLU A 364 16.34 -4.99 18.43
CA GLU A 364 14.96 -5.42 18.20
C GLU A 364 14.84 -6.51 17.11
N LEU A 365 15.61 -6.40 16.01
CA LEU A 365 15.60 -7.41 14.96
C LEU A 365 16.15 -8.77 15.45
N ASN A 366 17.10 -8.79 16.36
CA ASN A 366 17.56 -10.00 17.03
C ASN A 366 16.61 -10.43 18.15
N GLY A 367 16.05 -9.47 18.88
CA GLY A 367 15.10 -9.73 19.96
C GLY A 367 13.83 -10.42 19.52
N ILE A 368 13.32 -10.15 18.31
CA ILE A 368 12.13 -10.83 17.77
C ILE A 368 12.39 -12.31 17.43
N LEU A 369 13.64 -12.73 17.32
CA LEU A 369 14.02 -14.13 17.09
C LEU A 369 13.93 -14.96 18.39
N THR A 370 13.79 -14.33 19.55
CA THR A 370 13.55 -15.01 20.84
C THR A 370 12.05 -15.22 21.06
N PRO A 371 11.63 -16.15 21.93
CA PRO A 371 10.22 -16.37 22.21
C PRO A 371 9.50 -15.10 22.65
N VAL A 372 8.40 -14.79 21.94
CA VAL A 372 7.56 -13.63 22.23
C VAL A 372 6.73 -13.89 23.51
N PRO A 373 6.67 -12.95 24.47
CA PRO A 373 5.81 -13.04 25.65
C PRO A 373 4.33 -13.24 25.28
N ALA A 374 3.62 -14.01 26.11
CA ALA A 374 2.23 -14.38 25.81
C ALA A 374 1.28 -13.18 25.78
N ASP A 375 1.49 -12.18 26.62
CA ASP A 375 0.73 -10.94 26.67
C ASP A 375 0.98 -10.06 25.44
N GLU A 376 2.22 -9.99 24.95
CA GLU A 376 2.57 -9.26 23.72
C GLU A 376 1.94 -9.91 22.50
N LEU A 377 1.95 -11.25 22.40
CA LEU A 377 1.26 -12.00 21.36
C LEU A 377 -0.26 -11.75 21.42
N ALA A 378 -0.85 -11.83 22.62
CA ALA A 378 -2.29 -11.60 22.79
C ALA A 378 -2.70 -10.18 22.37
N LYS A 379 -1.91 -9.17 22.77
CA LYS A 379 -2.09 -7.78 22.37
C LYS A 379 -2.02 -7.61 20.86
N ALA A 380 -1.01 -8.18 20.19
CA ALA A 380 -0.85 -8.04 18.74
C ALA A 380 -1.97 -8.71 17.96
N ARG A 381 -2.41 -9.93 18.37
CA ARG A 381 -3.58 -10.59 17.77
C ARG A 381 -4.83 -9.74 17.90
N SER A 382 -5.10 -9.21 19.10
CA SER A 382 -6.26 -8.34 19.33
C SER A 382 -6.19 -7.06 18.50
N TYR A 383 -5.03 -6.43 18.40
CA TYR A 383 -4.82 -5.23 17.61
C TYR A 383 -5.18 -5.45 16.14
N VAL A 384 -4.65 -6.52 15.53
CA VAL A 384 -4.92 -6.85 14.12
C VAL A 384 -6.37 -7.27 13.93
N ALA A 385 -6.89 -8.16 14.78
CA ALA A 385 -8.24 -8.71 14.63
C ALA A 385 -9.34 -7.65 14.83
N LEU A 386 -9.18 -6.74 15.79
CA LEU A 386 -10.15 -5.69 16.07
C LEU A 386 -10.05 -4.51 15.08
N GLY A 387 -8.87 -4.24 14.53
CA GLY A 387 -8.68 -3.21 13.51
C GLY A 387 -9.19 -3.61 12.13
N PHE A 388 -9.20 -4.91 11.81
CA PHE A 388 -9.47 -5.38 10.45
C PHE A 388 -10.87 -5.02 9.89
N PRO A 389 -11.98 -5.05 10.64
CA PRO A 389 -13.27 -4.61 10.13
C PRO A 389 -13.28 -3.15 9.63
N GLY A 390 -12.49 -2.27 10.25
CA GLY A 390 -12.34 -0.88 9.81
C GLY A 390 -11.79 -0.71 8.38
N GLU A 391 -11.15 -1.74 7.83
CA GLU A 391 -10.67 -1.73 6.45
C GLU A 391 -11.79 -1.93 5.40
N PHE A 392 -13.06 -2.02 5.85
CA PHE A 392 -14.25 -2.22 5.01
C PHE A 392 -15.37 -1.20 5.34
N GLU A 393 -15.06 -0.08 5.99
CA GLU A 393 -16.06 0.88 6.44
C GLU A 393 -16.72 1.66 5.31
N THR A 394 -15.97 2.02 4.27
CA THR A 394 -16.49 2.78 3.14
C THR A 394 -16.56 1.95 1.86
N THR A 395 -17.38 2.40 0.90
CA THR A 395 -17.41 1.79 -0.45
C THR A 395 -16.03 1.78 -1.11
N GLY A 396 -15.23 2.85 -0.89
CA GLY A 396 -13.87 2.95 -1.38
C GLY A 396 -12.91 1.97 -0.70
N ASP A 397 -13.04 1.74 0.61
CA ASP A 397 -12.23 0.77 1.35
C ASP A 397 -12.54 -0.66 0.89
N MET A 398 -13.84 -1.00 0.76
CA MET A 398 -14.25 -2.29 0.20
C MET A 398 -13.71 -2.50 -1.21
N ALA A 399 -13.86 -1.53 -2.11
CA ALA A 399 -13.36 -1.64 -3.46
C ALA A 399 -11.84 -1.86 -3.49
N ARG A 400 -11.07 -1.17 -2.63
CA ARG A 400 -9.62 -1.34 -2.50
C ARG A 400 -9.24 -2.75 -2.01
N LYS A 401 -10.02 -3.33 -1.09
CA LYS A 401 -9.82 -4.72 -0.66
C LYS A 401 -10.15 -5.72 -1.77
N LEU A 402 -11.19 -5.47 -2.54
CA LEU A 402 -11.50 -6.30 -3.70
C LEU A 402 -10.41 -6.23 -4.78
N GLU A 403 -9.75 -5.08 -4.95
CA GLU A 403 -8.58 -4.96 -5.83
C GLU A 403 -7.48 -5.97 -5.45
N GLU A 404 -7.22 -6.19 -4.15
CA GLU A 404 -6.23 -7.18 -3.71
C GLU A 404 -6.60 -8.60 -4.22
N LEU A 405 -7.88 -8.98 -4.16
CA LEU A 405 -8.33 -10.28 -4.67
C LEU A 405 -8.06 -10.41 -6.18
N VAL A 406 -8.33 -9.34 -6.94
CA VAL A 406 -8.15 -9.32 -8.39
C VAL A 406 -6.66 -9.33 -8.78
N VAL A 407 -5.88 -8.42 -8.20
CA VAL A 407 -4.47 -8.23 -8.57
C VAL A 407 -3.63 -9.44 -8.18
N TYR A 408 -3.85 -9.97 -6.98
CA TYR A 408 -3.05 -11.08 -6.45
C TYR A 408 -3.69 -12.46 -6.63
N ASN A 409 -4.82 -12.52 -7.35
CA ASN A 409 -5.58 -13.75 -7.60
C ASN A 409 -5.86 -14.55 -6.32
N LEU A 410 -6.36 -13.86 -5.29
CA LEU A 410 -6.64 -14.45 -4.00
C LEU A 410 -8.04 -15.07 -3.97
N PRO A 411 -8.27 -16.10 -3.14
CA PRO A 411 -9.61 -16.67 -2.93
C PRO A 411 -10.59 -15.65 -2.35
N ASP A 412 -11.87 -15.74 -2.69
CA ASP A 412 -12.92 -14.86 -2.16
C ASP A 412 -13.06 -14.96 -0.63
N THR A 413 -12.66 -16.10 -0.06
CA THR A 413 -12.66 -16.35 1.39
C THR A 413 -11.47 -15.73 2.12
N THR A 414 -10.56 -15.05 1.42
CA THR A 414 -9.32 -14.47 2.01
C THR A 414 -9.64 -13.59 3.20
N PHE A 415 -10.59 -12.68 3.07
CA PHE A 415 -10.90 -11.73 4.14
C PHE A 415 -11.78 -12.31 5.23
N SER A 416 -12.74 -13.18 4.91
CA SER A 416 -13.57 -13.86 5.91
C SER A 416 -12.76 -14.81 6.79
N ASN A 417 -11.67 -15.39 6.25
CA ASN A 417 -10.77 -16.28 6.98
C ASN A 417 -9.67 -15.52 7.75
N PHE A 418 -9.49 -14.22 7.52
CA PHE A 418 -8.33 -13.49 8.05
C PHE A 418 -8.37 -13.38 9.58
N VAL A 419 -9.46 -12.88 10.17
CA VAL A 419 -9.59 -12.74 11.62
C VAL A 419 -9.45 -14.09 12.35
N PRO A 420 -10.13 -15.18 11.91
CA PRO A 420 -9.88 -16.52 12.45
C PRO A 420 -8.40 -16.94 12.37
N SER A 421 -7.74 -16.70 11.24
CA SER A 421 -6.32 -17.03 11.03
C SER A 421 -5.40 -16.25 11.98
N VAL A 422 -5.64 -14.94 12.15
CA VAL A 422 -4.89 -14.09 13.10
C VAL A 422 -5.07 -14.57 14.53
N THR A 423 -6.30 -14.90 14.92
CA THR A 423 -6.62 -15.36 16.27
C THR A 423 -5.94 -16.71 16.60
N ALA A 424 -5.78 -17.57 15.58
CA ALA A 424 -5.16 -18.89 15.72
C ALA A 424 -3.61 -18.84 15.77
N VAL A 425 -2.96 -17.70 15.44
CA VAL A 425 -1.49 -17.60 15.45
C VAL A 425 -0.92 -17.96 16.81
N SER A 426 -0.08 -18.98 16.87
CA SER A 426 0.60 -19.42 18.10
C SER A 426 1.98 -18.77 18.28
N ALA A 427 2.56 -18.86 19.49
CA ALA A 427 3.94 -18.44 19.72
C ALA A 427 4.94 -19.26 18.87
N ALA A 428 4.65 -20.54 18.62
CA ALA A 428 5.47 -21.39 17.75
C ALA A 428 5.44 -20.92 16.28
N ASP A 429 4.27 -20.46 15.79
CA ASP A 429 4.15 -19.89 14.44
C ASP A 429 4.96 -18.61 14.30
N LEU A 430 4.89 -17.72 15.32
CA LEU A 430 5.70 -16.49 15.33
C LEU A 430 7.20 -16.82 15.32
N GLN A 431 7.63 -17.75 16.17
CA GLN A 431 9.05 -18.16 16.26
C GLN A 431 9.55 -18.71 14.91
N ARG A 432 8.75 -19.58 14.28
CA ARG A 432 9.05 -20.15 12.95
C ARG A 432 9.12 -19.04 11.88
N ALA A 433 8.14 -18.13 11.88
CA ALA A 433 8.10 -17.03 10.91
C ALA A 433 9.23 -16.02 11.14
N ALA A 434 9.53 -15.64 12.38
CA ALA A 434 10.65 -14.77 12.71
C ALA A 434 11.97 -15.38 12.21
N ALA A 435 12.26 -16.63 12.54
CA ALA A 435 13.49 -17.30 12.10
C ALA A 435 13.61 -17.42 10.55
N ARG A 436 12.48 -17.53 9.86
CA ARG A 436 12.46 -17.64 8.39
C ARG A 436 12.57 -16.28 7.69
N PHE A 437 11.87 -15.26 8.18
CA PHE A 437 11.65 -14.02 7.45
C PHE A 437 12.37 -12.81 8.05
N ILE A 438 12.95 -12.93 9.24
CA ILE A 438 13.77 -11.88 9.86
C ILE A 438 15.17 -12.46 10.06
N GLN A 439 16.08 -12.15 9.14
CA GLN A 439 17.45 -12.66 9.14
C GLN A 439 18.45 -11.50 9.19
N PRO A 440 18.70 -10.91 10.37
CA PRO A 440 19.50 -9.68 10.51
C PRO A 440 20.91 -9.80 9.94
N GLU A 441 21.47 -11.01 9.92
CA GLU A 441 22.81 -11.28 9.40
C GLU A 441 22.91 -11.22 7.86
N ARG A 442 21.78 -11.11 7.17
CA ARG A 442 21.70 -11.11 5.70
C ARG A 442 21.01 -9.87 5.13
N MET A 443 20.72 -8.88 5.98
CA MET A 443 20.00 -7.67 5.55
C MET A 443 20.95 -6.63 4.95
N ALA A 444 20.44 -5.89 3.96
CA ALA A 444 21.02 -4.62 3.54
C ALA A 444 20.70 -3.55 4.58
N VAL A 445 21.70 -2.80 4.98
CA VAL A 445 21.60 -1.60 5.84
C VAL A 445 21.88 -0.39 4.96
N VAL A 446 20.87 0.38 4.61
CA VAL A 446 21.01 1.58 3.77
C VAL A 446 20.84 2.81 4.65
N VAL A 447 21.86 3.66 4.68
CA VAL A 447 21.85 4.91 5.45
C VAL A 447 22.15 6.07 4.51
N VAL A 448 21.29 7.06 4.51
CA VAL A 448 21.47 8.33 3.82
C VAL A 448 21.62 9.44 4.87
N GLY A 449 22.73 10.15 4.87
CA GLY A 449 23.00 11.20 5.85
C GLY A 449 24.33 11.90 5.59
N ASP A 450 24.74 12.80 6.49
CA ASP A 450 26.03 13.48 6.42
C ASP A 450 27.17 12.53 6.82
N LEU A 451 27.84 11.94 5.83
CA LEU A 451 28.88 10.93 6.06
C LEU A 451 30.07 11.46 6.87
N LYS A 452 30.35 12.75 6.83
CA LYS A 452 31.42 13.34 7.66
C LYS A 452 31.17 13.14 9.16
N LEU A 453 29.88 13.09 9.54
CA LEU A 453 29.47 12.96 10.93
C LEU A 453 29.16 11.50 11.32
N ILE A 454 28.58 10.71 10.41
CA ILE A 454 28.00 9.41 10.77
C ILE A 454 28.88 8.21 10.41
N GLU A 455 29.77 8.30 9.41
CA GLU A 455 30.53 7.14 8.93
C GLU A 455 31.46 6.55 10.00
N GLY A 456 32.23 7.38 10.71
CA GLY A 456 33.13 6.91 11.75
C GLY A 456 32.42 6.12 12.86
N PRO A 457 31.36 6.66 13.48
CA PRO A 457 30.54 5.95 14.44
C PRO A 457 29.88 4.66 13.90
N ILE A 458 29.37 4.66 12.65
CA ILE A 458 28.80 3.45 12.01
C ILE A 458 29.88 2.38 11.83
N ARG A 459 31.05 2.75 11.35
CA ARG A 459 32.19 1.83 11.16
C ARG A 459 32.62 1.16 12.47
N ALA A 460 32.59 1.90 13.56
CA ALA A 460 32.94 1.38 14.90
C ALA A 460 31.95 0.30 15.42
N LEU A 461 30.73 0.21 14.87
CA LEU A 461 29.78 -0.83 15.23
C LEU A 461 30.15 -2.22 14.69
N ASN A 462 31.05 -2.31 13.72
CA ASN A 462 31.47 -3.55 13.08
C ASN A 462 30.31 -4.45 12.59
N LEU A 463 29.25 -3.82 12.05
CA LEU A 463 28.04 -4.51 11.60
C LEU A 463 28.24 -5.28 10.28
N GLY A 464 29.28 -4.97 9.51
CA GLY A 464 29.58 -5.61 8.24
C GLY A 464 30.39 -4.69 7.29
N PRO A 465 30.70 -5.17 6.07
CA PRO A 465 31.37 -4.38 5.05
C PRO A 465 30.56 -3.13 4.69
N ILE A 466 31.27 -2.02 4.45
CA ILE A 466 30.68 -0.72 4.07
C ILE A 466 30.97 -0.45 2.60
N THR A 467 29.94 -0.09 1.86
CA THR A 467 29.99 0.34 0.47
C THR A 467 29.41 1.74 0.34
N HIS A 468 30.13 2.67 -0.26
CA HIS A 468 29.60 3.98 -0.61
C HIS A 468 28.83 3.90 -1.92
N VAL A 469 27.63 4.47 -1.93
CA VAL A 469 26.77 4.52 -3.11
C VAL A 469 26.69 5.99 -3.56
N PRO A 470 27.30 6.34 -4.69
CA PRO A 470 27.19 7.71 -5.23
C PRO A 470 25.72 8.05 -5.54
N VAL A 471 25.30 9.25 -5.18
CA VAL A 471 23.91 9.73 -5.42
C VAL A 471 23.53 9.60 -6.90
N ASP A 472 24.45 9.91 -7.81
CA ASP A 472 24.20 9.82 -9.26
C ASP A 472 23.80 8.40 -9.73
N ASN A 473 24.29 7.36 -9.05
CA ASN A 473 23.94 5.98 -9.38
C ASN A 473 22.46 5.63 -9.09
N LEU A 474 21.79 6.44 -8.27
CA LEU A 474 20.37 6.24 -7.94
C LEU A 474 19.44 6.74 -9.07
N PHE A 475 19.97 7.58 -9.96
CA PHE A 475 19.23 8.25 -11.04
C PHE A 475 19.61 7.74 -12.45
N ARG A 476 20.36 6.63 -12.52
CA ARG A 476 20.82 5.99 -13.77
C ARG A 476 20.17 4.64 -14.01
#